data_40a97ad763ee491bae06b19308e18574
#
_entry.id   40a97ad763ee491bae06b19308e18574
#
_cell.length_a   1.000
_cell.length_b   1.000
_cell.length_c   1.000
_cell.angle_alpha   90.00
_cell.angle_beta   90.00
_cell.angle_gamma   90.00
#
_symmetry.space_group_name_H-M   'P 1'
#
loop_
_entity.id
_entity.type
_entity.pdbx_description
1 polymer ?
#
loop_
_entity_poly.entity_id
_entity_poly.type
_entity_poly.pdbx_seq_one_letter_code
_entity_poly.pdbx_strand_id
1 'polypeptide(L)'
;MTLEADTLEEKVFQMQVFYERLIISRFRLIARASRGTVLEDLCNRLATDDGIHHGAGMAYEKVLLQNASKKTKQKLIEAANRLLPIFVEHALWRPKERAFIGDVMRSRDIERLKEDLEQGVKLAESLGLDVSGVNLPVH
;
A
#
# COMPACT_ATOMS: atom_id res chain seq x y z
N MET A 1 -15.45 -3.15 -4.27
CA MET A 1 -14.37 -3.43 -5.23
C MET A 1 -13.91 -4.84 -4.93
N THR A 2 -14.17 -5.78 -5.81
CA THR A 2 -13.69 -7.16 -5.68
C THR A 2 -12.26 -7.16 -6.23
N LEU A 3 -11.29 -7.52 -5.40
CA LEU A 3 -9.93 -7.77 -5.87
C LEU A 3 -9.96 -9.13 -6.57
N GLU A 4 -10.05 -9.10 -7.91
CA GLU A 4 -9.96 -10.32 -8.71
C GLU A 4 -8.54 -10.84 -8.65
N ALA A 5 -8.35 -11.96 -8.00
CA ALA A 5 -7.08 -12.65 -7.88
C ALA A 5 -7.31 -14.15 -8.04
N ASP A 6 -6.71 -14.72 -9.07
CA ASP A 6 -6.89 -16.13 -9.44
C ASP A 6 -5.93 -17.05 -8.69
N THR A 7 -4.76 -16.55 -8.35
CA THR A 7 -3.69 -17.34 -7.72
C THR A 7 -3.39 -16.89 -6.29
N LEU A 8 -2.69 -17.74 -5.54
CA LEU A 8 -2.30 -17.43 -4.16
C LEU A 8 -1.31 -16.25 -4.14
N GLU A 9 -0.36 -16.21 -5.07
CA GLU A 9 0.60 -15.12 -5.23
C GLU A 9 -0.13 -13.80 -5.48
N GLU A 10 -1.13 -13.76 -6.35
CA GLU A 10 -1.92 -12.56 -6.60
C GLU A 10 -2.66 -12.10 -5.34
N LYS A 11 -3.23 -13.02 -4.57
CA LYS A 11 -3.95 -12.71 -3.32
C LYS A 11 -3.01 -12.14 -2.26
N VAL A 12 -1.89 -12.78 -2.01
CA VAL A 12 -0.89 -12.35 -1.02
C VAL A 12 -0.30 -11.00 -1.43
N PHE A 13 0.09 -10.85 -2.69
CA PHE A 13 0.65 -9.60 -3.21
C PHE A 13 -0.33 -8.44 -3.06
N GLN A 14 -1.58 -8.61 -3.51
CA GLN A 14 -2.57 -7.54 -3.48
C GLN A 14 -2.97 -7.14 -2.07
N MET A 15 -3.18 -8.12 -1.19
CA MET A 15 -3.68 -7.85 0.16
C MET A 15 -2.55 -7.51 1.14
N GLN A 16 -1.59 -8.39 1.31
CA GLN A 16 -0.60 -8.25 2.38
C GLN A 16 0.62 -7.44 1.98
N VAL A 17 1.08 -7.57 0.72
CA VAL A 17 2.24 -6.81 0.28
C VAL A 17 1.86 -5.38 -0.10
N PHE A 18 0.78 -5.24 -0.87
CA PHE A 18 0.43 -3.96 -1.48
C PHE A 18 -0.58 -3.16 -0.64
N TYR A 19 -1.75 -3.74 -0.34
CA TYR A 19 -2.82 -3.03 0.37
C TYR A 19 -2.44 -2.67 1.81
N GLU A 20 -1.93 -3.60 2.61
CA GLU A 20 -1.53 -3.33 4.00
C GLU A 20 -0.43 -2.27 4.09
N ARG A 21 0.51 -2.25 3.16
CA ARG A 21 1.53 -1.19 3.09
C ARG A 21 0.91 0.20 3.04
N LEU A 22 -0.13 0.37 2.24
CA LEU A 22 -0.82 1.65 2.08
C LEU A 22 -1.71 1.99 3.29
N ILE A 23 -2.37 1.00 3.85
CA ILE A 23 -3.19 1.17 5.06
C ILE A 23 -2.34 1.59 6.26
N ILE A 24 -1.15 1.03 6.44
CA ILE A 24 -0.21 1.44 7.49
C ILE A 24 0.09 2.94 7.42
N SER A 25 0.39 3.44 6.22
CA SER A 25 0.65 4.87 6.01
C SER A 25 -0.57 5.73 6.35
N ARG A 26 -1.77 5.27 5.99
CA ARG A 26 -3.03 5.94 6.31
C ARG A 26 -3.30 5.98 7.81
N PHE A 27 -3.14 4.89 8.54
CA PHE A 27 -3.29 4.87 9.99
C PHE A 27 -2.29 5.81 10.68
N ARG A 28 -1.04 5.83 10.25
CA ARG A 28 -0.05 6.78 10.77
C ARG A 28 -0.41 8.23 10.51
N LEU A 29 -1.02 8.53 9.36
CA LEU A 29 -1.51 9.88 9.06
C LEU A 29 -2.65 10.27 10.00
N ILE A 30 -3.66 9.40 10.19
CA ILE A 30 -4.79 9.64 11.08
C ILE A 30 -4.31 9.80 12.53
N ALA A 31 -3.39 8.95 13.00
CA ALA A 31 -2.81 9.06 14.34
C ALA A 31 -2.17 10.44 14.57
N ARG A 32 -1.38 10.92 13.60
CA ARG A 32 -0.78 12.27 13.70
C ARG A 32 -1.82 13.39 13.75
N ALA A 33 -2.92 13.23 13.00
CA ALA A 33 -4.00 14.21 12.95
C ALA A 33 -4.83 14.26 14.23
N SER A 34 -4.93 13.12 14.91
CA SER A 34 -5.74 12.94 16.12
C SER A 34 -4.90 12.87 17.41
N ARG A 35 -3.75 13.57 17.41
CA ARG A 35 -2.80 13.54 18.52
C ARG A 35 -3.47 13.88 19.86
N GLY A 36 -3.16 13.08 20.90
CA GLY A 36 -3.71 13.23 22.25
C GLY A 36 -5.11 12.64 22.43
N THR A 37 -5.62 11.89 21.47
CA THR A 37 -6.94 11.26 21.54
C THR A 37 -6.86 9.72 21.52
N VAL A 38 -7.96 9.05 21.89
CA VAL A 38 -8.10 7.58 21.78
C VAL A 38 -7.91 7.12 20.34
N LEU A 39 -8.23 7.95 19.35
CA LEU A 39 -8.07 7.63 17.94
C LEU A 39 -6.58 7.54 17.53
N GLU A 40 -5.71 8.37 18.14
CA GLU A 40 -4.26 8.24 17.95
C GLU A 40 -3.77 6.86 18.39
N ASP A 41 -4.12 6.44 19.61
CA ASP A 41 -3.72 5.14 20.16
C ASP A 41 -4.24 3.98 19.30
N LEU A 42 -5.51 4.04 18.92
CA LEU A 42 -6.12 3.03 18.07
C LEU A 42 -5.38 2.91 16.72
N CYS A 43 -5.16 4.02 16.04
CA CYS A 43 -4.49 4.01 14.73
C CYS A 43 -3.03 3.56 14.83
N ASN A 44 -2.31 3.90 15.91
CA ASN A 44 -0.95 3.41 16.12
C ASN A 44 -0.91 1.90 16.33
N ARG A 45 -1.88 1.32 17.06
CA ARG A 45 -2.00 -0.14 17.24
C ARG A 45 -2.32 -0.85 15.93
N LEU A 46 -3.30 -0.34 15.17
CA LEU A 46 -3.65 -0.88 13.85
C LEU A 46 -2.47 -0.83 12.89
N ALA A 47 -1.73 0.29 12.85
CA ALA A 47 -0.53 0.39 12.02
C ALA A 47 0.58 -0.60 12.43
N THR A 48 0.65 -0.97 13.71
CA THR A 48 1.60 -1.97 14.21
C THR A 48 1.19 -3.38 13.78
N ASP A 49 -0.09 -3.72 13.96
CA ASP A 49 -0.65 -5.03 13.55
C ASP A 49 -0.50 -5.25 12.05
N ASP A 50 -0.91 -4.27 11.23
CA ASP A 50 -0.76 -4.35 9.78
C ASP A 50 0.71 -4.41 9.35
N GLY A 51 1.61 -3.78 10.12
CA GLY A 51 3.05 -3.90 9.93
C GLY A 51 3.56 -5.34 10.09
N ILE A 52 3.02 -6.09 11.04
CA ILE A 52 3.34 -7.52 11.25
C ILE A 52 2.79 -8.36 10.08
N HIS A 53 1.54 -8.14 9.69
CA HIS A 53 0.90 -8.85 8.58
C HIS A 53 1.64 -8.57 7.26
N HIS A 54 1.97 -7.30 7.00
CA HIS A 54 2.75 -6.90 5.82
C HIS A 54 4.11 -7.61 5.79
N GLY A 55 4.83 -7.63 6.92
CA GLY A 55 6.12 -8.32 7.03
C GLY A 55 6.01 -9.83 6.78
N ALA A 56 4.99 -10.49 7.34
CA ALA A 56 4.71 -11.89 7.10
C ALA A 56 4.34 -12.13 5.63
N GLY A 57 3.49 -11.27 5.04
CA GLY A 57 3.11 -11.31 3.63
C GLY A 57 4.31 -11.19 2.71
N MET A 58 5.24 -10.26 2.98
CA MET A 58 6.48 -10.10 2.23
C MET A 58 7.35 -11.36 2.27
N ALA A 59 7.51 -11.96 3.45
CA ALA A 59 8.30 -13.18 3.61
C ALA A 59 7.67 -14.35 2.84
N TYR A 60 6.36 -14.49 2.91
CA TYR A 60 5.63 -15.55 2.22
C TYR A 60 5.62 -15.35 0.71
N GLU A 61 5.37 -14.15 0.23
CA GLU A 61 5.39 -13.81 -1.19
C GLU A 61 6.76 -14.08 -1.82
N LYS A 62 7.83 -13.79 -1.09
CA LYS A 62 9.20 -14.10 -1.53
C LYS A 62 9.39 -15.59 -1.82
N VAL A 63 8.81 -16.47 -0.99
CA VAL A 63 8.86 -17.92 -1.19
C VAL A 63 8.02 -18.33 -2.40
N LEU A 64 6.80 -17.80 -2.53
CA LEU A 64 5.91 -18.07 -3.65
C LEU A 64 6.55 -17.68 -4.99
N LEU A 65 7.19 -16.51 -5.05
CA LEU A 65 7.78 -15.97 -6.27
C LEU A 65 9.10 -16.65 -6.70
N GLN A 66 9.74 -17.44 -5.83
CA GLN A 66 10.94 -18.21 -6.20
C GLN A 66 10.68 -19.15 -7.40
N ASN A 67 9.51 -19.77 -7.42
CA ASN A 67 9.11 -20.74 -8.44
C ASN A 67 8.04 -20.19 -9.40
N ALA A 68 7.65 -18.93 -9.25
CA ALA A 68 6.62 -18.31 -10.07
C ALA A 68 7.08 -18.11 -11.52
N SER A 69 6.20 -18.39 -12.47
CA SER A 69 6.45 -18.15 -13.90
C SER A 69 6.62 -16.67 -14.20
N LYS A 70 7.30 -16.35 -15.32
CA LYS A 70 7.36 -14.96 -15.82
C LYS A 70 5.96 -14.38 -16.04
N LYS A 71 5.01 -15.19 -16.51
CA LYS A 71 3.62 -14.78 -16.70
C LYS A 71 2.95 -14.40 -15.39
N THR A 72 3.15 -15.17 -14.31
CA THR A 72 2.64 -14.86 -12.97
C THR A 72 3.23 -13.53 -12.50
N LYS A 73 4.54 -13.35 -12.57
CA LYS A 73 5.21 -12.10 -12.16
C LYS A 73 4.70 -10.88 -12.94
N GLN A 74 4.48 -11.03 -14.26
CA GLN A 74 3.92 -9.97 -15.09
C GLN A 74 2.49 -9.59 -14.65
N LYS A 75 1.64 -10.56 -14.34
CA LYS A 75 0.29 -10.32 -13.83
C LYS A 75 0.29 -9.52 -12.52
N LEU A 76 1.27 -9.74 -11.63
CA LEU A 76 1.38 -8.96 -10.39
C LEU A 76 1.68 -7.49 -10.67
N ILE A 77 2.54 -7.19 -11.63
CA ILE A 77 2.83 -5.81 -12.05
C ILE A 77 1.59 -5.16 -12.69
N GLU A 78 0.87 -5.89 -13.53
CA GLU A 78 -0.39 -5.42 -14.12
C GLU A 78 -1.45 -5.14 -13.04
N ALA A 79 -1.54 -6.01 -12.02
CA ALA A 79 -2.40 -5.79 -10.87
C ALA A 79 -1.99 -4.55 -10.07
N ALA A 80 -0.70 -4.34 -9.81
CA ALA A 80 -0.19 -3.14 -9.15
C ALA A 80 -0.57 -1.87 -9.93
N ASN A 81 -0.34 -1.85 -11.25
CA ASN A 81 -0.69 -0.70 -12.12
C ASN A 81 -2.20 -0.40 -12.13
N ARG A 82 -3.05 -1.41 -12.01
CA ARG A 82 -4.51 -1.25 -11.88
C ARG A 82 -4.92 -0.68 -10.52
N LEU A 83 -4.25 -1.11 -9.46
CA LEU A 83 -4.61 -0.77 -8.10
C LEU A 83 -4.01 0.56 -7.64
N LEU A 84 -2.79 0.90 -8.07
CA LEU A 84 -2.09 2.13 -7.68
C LEU A 84 -2.93 3.41 -7.83
N PRO A 85 -3.59 3.70 -8.98
CA PRO A 85 -4.40 4.89 -9.13
C PRO A 85 -5.58 4.93 -8.13
N ILE A 86 -6.22 3.78 -7.89
CA ILE A 86 -7.34 3.66 -6.97
C ILE A 86 -6.87 3.95 -5.54
N PHE A 87 -5.74 3.40 -5.13
CA PHE A 87 -5.17 3.63 -3.81
C PHE A 87 -4.72 5.06 -3.60
N VAL A 88 -4.10 5.68 -4.60
CA VAL A 88 -3.72 7.09 -4.53
C VAL A 88 -4.96 7.97 -4.39
N GLU A 89 -6.01 7.73 -5.18
CA GLU A 89 -7.28 8.44 -5.04
C GLU A 89 -7.86 8.30 -3.64
N HIS A 90 -7.87 7.08 -3.09
CA HIS A 90 -8.35 6.83 -1.73
C HIS A 90 -7.42 7.42 -0.65
N ALA A 91 -6.11 7.36 -0.84
CA ALA A 91 -5.16 7.94 0.11
C ALA A 91 -5.22 9.45 0.14
N LEU A 92 -5.44 10.09 -1.01
CA LEU A 92 -5.59 11.55 -1.11
C LEU A 92 -6.97 12.05 -0.66
N TRP A 93 -7.88 11.16 -0.30
CA TRP A 93 -9.25 11.43 0.15
C TRP A 93 -10.05 12.31 -0.81
N ARG A 94 -11.27 11.90 -1.08
CA ARG A 94 -12.20 12.71 -1.89
C ARG A 94 -12.47 14.06 -1.21
N PRO A 95 -12.72 15.14 -1.95
CA PRO A 95 -12.93 16.48 -1.39
C PRO A 95 -13.98 16.56 -0.28
N LYS A 96 -15.00 15.70 -0.31
CA LYS A 96 -16.05 15.61 0.73
C LYS A 96 -15.54 15.05 2.06
N GLU A 97 -14.54 14.19 2.04
CA GLU A 97 -13.92 13.59 3.21
C GLU A 97 -12.83 14.51 3.80
N ARG A 98 -12.23 15.40 2.99
CA ARG A 98 -11.29 16.43 3.44
C ARG A 98 -11.91 17.38 4.46
N ALA A 99 -13.21 17.68 4.35
CA ALA A 99 -13.89 18.54 5.31
C ALA A 99 -13.95 17.97 6.73
N PHE A 100 -13.86 16.64 6.87
CA PHE A 100 -13.89 15.97 8.18
C PHE A 100 -12.50 15.90 8.83
N ILE A 101 -11.43 15.77 8.03
CA ILE A 101 -10.06 15.63 8.54
C ILE A 101 -9.32 16.98 8.53
N GLY A 102 -9.95 18.05 7.99
CA GLY A 102 -9.40 19.38 7.94
C GLY A 102 -8.12 19.48 7.09
N ASP A 103 -7.28 20.46 7.39
CA ASP A 103 -6.01 20.71 6.70
C ASP A 103 -4.91 19.66 6.99
N VAL A 104 -5.30 18.42 7.30
CA VAL A 104 -4.38 17.35 7.69
C VAL A 104 -3.46 16.92 6.54
N MET A 105 -3.95 17.01 5.30
CA MET A 105 -3.15 16.74 4.11
C MET A 105 -2.31 17.96 3.73
N ARG A 106 -1.25 18.18 4.45
CA ARG A 106 -0.23 19.17 4.10
C ARG A 106 0.64 18.62 2.96
N SER A 107 1.32 19.52 2.24
CA SER A 107 2.28 19.15 1.18
C SER A 107 3.24 18.03 1.59
N ARG A 108 3.67 18.02 2.85
CA ARG A 108 4.50 16.97 3.44
C ARG A 108 3.86 15.59 3.46
N ASP A 109 2.55 15.49 3.53
CA ASP A 109 1.84 14.20 3.56
C ASP A 109 1.71 13.63 2.14
N ILE A 110 1.65 14.49 1.14
CA ILE A 110 1.72 14.09 -0.28
C ILE A 110 3.12 13.58 -0.61
N GLU A 111 4.17 14.29 -0.18
CA GLU A 111 5.55 13.84 -0.37
C GLU A 111 5.80 12.49 0.30
N ARG A 112 5.30 12.30 1.54
CA ARG A 112 5.37 11.02 2.22
C ARG A 112 4.62 9.89 1.50
N LEU A 113 3.46 10.18 0.94
CA LEU A 113 2.75 9.20 0.13
C LEU A 113 3.59 8.79 -1.10
N LYS A 114 4.26 9.75 -1.75
CA LYS A 114 5.21 9.46 -2.83
C LYS A 114 6.33 8.54 -2.36
N GLU A 115 6.99 8.89 -1.26
CA GLU A 115 8.04 8.08 -0.64
C GLU A 115 7.54 6.66 -0.31
N ASP A 116 6.35 6.53 0.25
CA ASP A 116 5.76 5.22 0.57
C ASP A 116 5.46 4.39 -0.69
N LEU A 117 5.01 5.03 -1.77
CA LEU A 117 4.79 4.37 -3.07
C LEU A 117 6.11 3.93 -3.71
N GLU A 118 7.13 4.79 -3.69
CA GLU A 118 8.48 4.46 -4.16
C GLU A 118 9.10 3.31 -3.35
N GLN A 119 8.90 3.31 -2.04
CA GLN A 119 9.31 2.19 -1.19
C GLN A 119 8.57 0.90 -1.54
N GLY A 120 7.27 0.99 -1.87
CA GLY A 120 6.48 -0.14 -2.35
C GLY A 120 7.05 -0.74 -3.65
N VAL A 121 7.47 0.12 -4.59
CA VAL A 121 8.13 -0.32 -5.83
C VAL A 121 9.46 -1.01 -5.53
N LYS A 122 10.31 -0.44 -4.67
CA LYS A 122 11.57 -1.06 -4.25
C LYS A 122 11.37 -2.42 -3.57
N LEU A 123 10.30 -2.54 -2.78
CA LEU A 123 9.92 -3.81 -2.16
C LEU A 123 9.52 -4.84 -3.23
N ALA A 124 8.72 -4.46 -4.23
CA ALA A 124 8.38 -5.35 -5.34
C ALA A 124 9.62 -5.80 -6.13
N GLU A 125 10.57 -4.88 -6.37
CA GLU A 125 11.87 -5.20 -6.97
C GLU A 125 12.66 -6.22 -6.14
N SER A 126 12.68 -6.05 -4.80
CA SER A 126 13.34 -6.98 -3.88
C SER A 126 12.74 -8.38 -3.87
N LEU A 127 11.49 -8.52 -4.29
CA LEU A 127 10.80 -9.79 -4.51
C LEU A 127 11.13 -10.42 -5.87
N GLY A 128 11.95 -9.77 -6.69
CA GLY A 128 12.35 -10.23 -8.01
C GLY A 128 11.29 -9.96 -9.10
N LEU A 129 10.47 -8.94 -8.91
CA LEU A 129 9.56 -8.44 -9.93
C LEU A 129 10.27 -7.40 -10.82
N ASP A 130 9.97 -7.42 -12.11
CA ASP A 130 10.41 -6.38 -13.03
C ASP A 130 9.49 -5.16 -12.90
N VAL A 131 9.95 -4.17 -12.17
CA VAL A 131 9.18 -2.95 -11.86
C VAL A 131 9.31 -1.86 -12.92
N SER A 132 10.02 -2.09 -14.02
CA SER A 132 10.21 -1.10 -15.10
C SER A 132 8.88 -0.65 -15.75
N GLY A 133 7.84 -1.50 -15.65
CA GLY A 133 6.50 -1.20 -16.14
C GLY A 133 5.56 -0.57 -15.10
N VAL A 134 6.04 -0.23 -13.89
CA VAL A 134 5.20 0.38 -12.85
C VAL A 134 5.09 1.88 -13.05
N ASN A 135 3.87 2.37 -13.23
CA ASN A 135 3.57 3.79 -13.38
C ASN A 135 3.08 4.36 -12.03
N LEU A 136 3.89 5.19 -11.39
CA LEU A 136 3.48 5.89 -10.19
C LEU A 136 2.55 7.07 -10.55
N PRO A 137 1.29 7.08 -10.11
CA PRO A 137 0.29 8.08 -10.49
C PRO A 137 0.44 9.41 -9.69
N VAL A 138 1.65 9.79 -9.32
CA VAL A 138 1.93 10.97 -8.48
C VAL A 138 2.87 11.90 -9.23
N HIS A 139 2.28 12.94 -9.81
CA HIS A 139 2.99 14.06 -10.40
C HIS A 139 2.88 15.29 -9.51
#